data_d54bd7cae8e230456e39fd826b02ce05
#
_entry.id   d54bd7cae8e230456e39fd826b02ce05
#
_cell.length_a   1.000
_cell.length_b   1.000
_cell.length_c   1.000
_cell.angle_alpha   90.00
_cell.angle_beta   90.00
_cell.angle_gamma   90.00
#
_symmetry.space_group_name_H-M   'P 1'
#
loop_
_entity.id
_entity.type
_entity.pdbx_description
1 polymer ?
#
loop_
_entity_poly.entity_id
_entity_poly.type
_entity_poly.pdbx_seq_one_letter_code
_entity_poly.pdbx_strand_id
1 'polypeptide(L)' 'MAQGTVKWFNSEKGYGFIERADGAGDIFVHYSEIQGSGFRTLEENQQVTFEVGSGPKGEQAQSVSVI' A
#
# COMPACT_ATOMS: atom_id res chain seq x y z
N MET A 1 5.75 10.42 7.01
CA MET A 1 5.16 9.48 6.06
C MET A 1 6.22 8.57 5.47
N ALA A 2 5.92 7.30 5.38
CA ALA A 2 6.82 6.36 4.75
C ALA A 2 6.60 6.37 3.23
N GLN A 3 7.60 5.92 2.50
CA GLN A 3 7.52 5.78 1.04
C GLN A 3 7.80 4.35 0.67
N GLY A 4 7.27 3.94 -0.47
CA GLY A 4 7.53 2.61 -0.99
C GLY A 4 7.14 2.48 -2.44
N THR A 5 7.37 1.28 -2.96
CA THR A 5 7.05 0.93 -4.34
C THR A 5 6.08 -0.25 -4.31
N VAL A 6 5.00 -0.16 -5.06
CA VAL A 6 4.03 -1.25 -5.12
C VAL A 6 4.70 -2.47 -5.74
N LYS A 7 4.70 -3.57 -4.99
CA LYS A 7 5.26 -4.82 -5.46
C LYS A 7 4.26 -5.56 -6.35
N TRP A 8 3.02 -5.67 -5.89
CA TRP A 8 1.89 -6.15 -6.66
C TRP A 8 0.60 -5.78 -5.95
N PHE A 9 -0.48 -5.79 -6.69
CA PHE A 9 -1.81 -5.50 -6.15
C PHE A 9 -2.85 -6.28 -6.93
N ASN A 10 -3.76 -6.93 -6.21
CA ASN A 10 -4.85 -7.70 -6.82
C ASN A 10 -6.15 -6.92 -6.64
N SER A 11 -6.63 -6.30 -7.71
CA SER A 11 -7.81 -5.45 -7.66
C SER A 11 -9.10 -6.24 -7.40
N GLU A 12 -9.13 -7.51 -7.76
CA GLU A 12 -10.30 -8.36 -7.49
C GLU A 12 -10.43 -8.69 -6.00
N LYS A 13 -9.31 -9.03 -5.38
CA LYS A 13 -9.27 -9.35 -3.95
C LYS A 13 -9.15 -8.12 -3.07
N GLY A 14 -8.70 -7.00 -3.65
CA GLY A 14 -8.63 -5.74 -2.96
C GLY A 14 -7.44 -5.57 -2.02
N TYR A 15 -6.33 -6.25 -2.27
CA TYR A 15 -5.14 -6.10 -1.44
C TYR A 15 -3.86 -6.35 -2.23
N GLY A 16 -2.74 -5.95 -1.65
CA GLY A 16 -1.44 -6.15 -2.24
C GLY A 16 -0.34 -5.88 -1.24
N PHE A 17 0.87 -5.70 -1.77
CA PHE A 17 2.04 -5.44 -0.95
C PHE A 17 2.87 -4.31 -1.54
N ILE A 18 3.42 -3.51 -0.64
CA ILE A 18 4.32 -2.40 -0.96
C ILE A 18 5.69 -2.75 -0.42
N GLU A 19 6.73 -2.62 -1.25
CA GLU A 19 8.10 -2.75 -0.79
C GLU A 19 8.52 -1.43 -0.18
N ARG A 20 8.89 -1.46 1.11
CA ARG A 20 9.22 -0.24 1.84
C ARG A 20 10.58 0.31 1.40
N ALA A 21 10.64 1.62 1.20
CA ALA A 21 11.87 2.27 0.76
C ALA A 21 12.97 2.23 1.81
N ASP A 22 12.60 2.06 3.07
CA ASP A 22 13.59 2.00 4.18
C ASP A 22 14.26 0.64 4.33
N GLY A 23 13.93 -0.32 3.47
CA GLY A 23 14.53 -1.64 3.51
C GLY A 23 13.95 -2.57 4.57
N ALA A 24 12.87 -2.19 5.23
CA ALA A 24 12.26 -3.01 6.27
C ALA A 24 11.39 -4.14 5.73
N GLY A 25 11.37 -4.36 4.41
CA GLY A 25 10.63 -5.45 3.79
C GLY A 25 9.30 -4.98 3.19
N ASP A 26 8.40 -5.92 2.98
CA ASP A 26 7.12 -5.63 2.37
C ASP A 26 6.08 -5.30 3.43
N ILE A 27 5.10 -4.49 3.07
CA ILE A 27 4.00 -4.15 3.96
C ILE A 27 2.68 -4.39 3.24
N PHE A 28 1.72 -4.97 3.93
CA PHE A 28 0.38 -5.26 3.41
C PHE A 28 -0.38 -3.96 3.19
N VAL A 29 -1.15 -3.90 2.10
CA VAL A 29 -2.05 -2.77 1.82
C VAL A 29 -3.41 -3.30 1.37
N HIS A 30 -4.48 -2.73 1.94
CA HIS A 30 -5.85 -3.06 1.57
C HIS A 30 -6.45 -1.88 0.81
N TYR A 31 -7.36 -2.16 -0.14
CA TYR A 31 -7.92 -1.10 -0.98
C TYR A 31 -8.60 0.02 -0.18
N SER A 32 -9.14 -0.31 0.99
CA SER A 32 -9.81 0.68 1.84
C SER A 32 -8.86 1.76 2.36
N GLU A 33 -7.55 1.50 2.31
CA GLU A 33 -6.54 2.46 2.78
C GLU A 33 -5.95 3.31 1.66
N ILE A 34 -6.38 3.08 0.43
CA ILE A 34 -5.89 3.86 -0.70
C ILE A 34 -6.70 5.16 -0.80
N GLN A 35 -5.99 6.28 -0.80
CA GLN A 35 -6.61 7.60 -0.89
C GLN A 35 -7.05 7.87 -2.32
N GLY A 36 -8.16 8.58 -2.47
CA GLY A 36 -8.66 8.99 -3.77
C GLY A 36 -10.14 8.66 -3.92
N SER A 37 -10.73 9.19 -5.00
CA SER A 37 -12.11 8.92 -5.37
C SER A 37 -12.13 7.98 -6.57
N GLY A 38 -13.13 7.10 -6.63
CA GLY A 38 -13.29 6.18 -7.74
C GLY A 38 -12.51 4.90 -7.54
N PHE A 39 -11.78 4.48 -8.54
CA PHE A 39 -11.08 3.20 -8.54
C PHE A 39 -9.91 3.20 -7.57
N ARG A 40 -9.98 2.36 -6.56
CA ARG A 40 -8.92 2.23 -5.55
C ARG A 40 -8.06 1.03 -5.87
N THR A 41 -7.16 1.21 -6.81
CA THR A 41 -6.23 0.16 -7.23
C THR A 41 -4.83 0.72 -7.37
N LEU A 42 -3.84 -0.16 -7.23
CA LEU A 42 -2.44 0.21 -7.41
C LEU A 42 -1.84 -0.64 -8.51
N GLU A 43 -0.82 -0.11 -9.18
CA GLU A 43 -0.12 -0.83 -10.23
C GLU A 43 1.29 -1.18 -9.77
N GLU A 44 1.85 -2.25 -10.32
CA GLU A 44 3.23 -2.64 -10.03
C GLU A 44 4.20 -1.51 -10.31
N ASN A 45 5.19 -1.38 -9.44
CA ASN A 45 6.26 -0.38 -9.55
C ASN A 45 5.81 1.06 -9.33
N GLN A 46 4.55 1.28 -8.96
CA GLN A 46 4.04 2.61 -8.66
C GLN A 46 4.62 3.12 -7.34
N GLN A 47 5.03 4.38 -7.31
CA GLN A 47 5.57 5.00 -6.10
C GLN A 47 4.44 5.54 -5.25
N VAL A 48 4.49 5.25 -3.95
CA VAL A 48 3.42 5.64 -3.02
C VAL A 48 4.00 6.17 -1.72
N THR A 49 3.20 6.97 -1.02
CA THR A 49 3.46 7.34 0.37
C THR A 49 2.38 6.70 1.23
N PHE A 50 2.72 6.38 2.46
CA PHE A 50 1.77 5.73 3.37
C PHE A 50 2.21 5.90 4.81
N GLU A 51 1.33 5.53 5.73
CA GLU A 51 1.66 5.46 7.15
C GLU A 51 1.61 4.00 7.58
N VAL A 52 2.48 3.65 8.52
CA VAL A 52 2.51 2.29 9.07
C VAL A 52 1.54 2.23 10.24
N GLY A 53 0.59 1.32 10.17
CA GLY A 53 -0.37 1.11 11.23
C GLY A 53 -0.53 -0.35 11.56
N SER A 54 -1.30 -0.65 12.60
CA SER A 54 -1.59 -2.02 13.00
C SER A 54 -2.89 -2.48 12.38
N GLY A 55 -2.91 -3.71 11.91
CA GLY A 55 -4.10 -4.33 11.34
C GLY A 55 -4.23 -5.76 11.80
N PRO A 56 -5.29 -6.45 11.33
CA PRO A 56 -5.53 -7.85 11.75
C PRO A 56 -4.39 -8.80 11.44
N LYS A 57 -3.60 -8.50 10.43
CA LYS A 57 -2.48 -9.34 10.00
C LYS A 57 -1.12 -8.80 10.42
N GLY A 58 -1.11 -7.83 11.33
CA GLY A 58 0.11 -7.16 11.75
C GLY A 58 0.22 -5.76 11.17
N GLU A 59 1.42 -5.33 10.84
CA GLU A 59 1.61 -4.00 10.26
C GLU A 59 0.98 -3.92 8.87
N GLN A 60 0.32 -2.79 8.59
CA GLN A 60 -0.24 -2.56 7.28
C GLN A 60 -0.10 -1.08 6.90
N ALA A 61 -0.09 -0.81 5.61
CA ALA A 61 -0.03 0.55 5.09
C ALA A 61 -1.40 1.21 5.26
N GLN A 62 -1.39 2.46 5.71
CA GLN A 62 -2.59 3.27 5.89
C GLN A 62 -2.42 4.59 5.15
N SER A 63 -3.53 5.19 4.76
CA SER A 63 -3.54 6.49 4.08
C SER A 63 -2.60 6.52 2.87
N VAL A 64 -2.70 5.49 2.04
CA VAL A 64 -1.80 5.31 0.88
C VAL A 64 -2.16 6.31 -0.21
N SER A 65 -1.16 7.04 -0.68
CA SER A 65 -1.32 7.99 -1.79
C SER A 65 -0.26 7.74 -2.85
N VAL A 66 -0.68 7.82 -4.10
CA VAL A 66 0.26 7.72 -5.23
C VAL A 66 1.01 9.04 -5.36
N ILE A 67 2.32 8.95 -5.51
CA ILE A 67 3.16 10.14 -5.71
C ILE A 67 3.04 10.63 -7.16
#